data_78eb09438b3fcc167386139599a7e385
#
_entry.id   78eb09438b3fcc167386139599a7e385
#
_cell.length_a   1.000
_cell.length_b   1.000
_cell.length_c   1.000
_cell.angle_alpha   90.00
_cell.angle_beta   90.00
_cell.angle_gamma   90.00
#
_symmetry.space_group_name_H-M   'P 1'
#
loop_
_entity.id
_entity.type
_entity.pdbx_description
1 polymer ?
#
loop_
_entity_poly.entity_id
_entity_poly.type
_entity_poly.pdbx_seq_one_letter_code
_entity_poly.pdbx_strand_id
1 'polypeptide(L)'
;MPGIVVGVDGSTGSHDALKWAAKQAALQHAALTVLTVHPVVASAWTGNPVIMGQDRPEEEHARQAAEEASAKVISELGDQQPASVTVRAVSGFVVRELIDASKDADLLVVGSRGGGGFAALALGSVTTQAVAHAHSPVVVVRSTR
;
A
#
# COMPACT_ATOMS: atom_id res chain seq x y z
N MET A 1 -7.89 1.67 -16.15
CA MET A 1 -9.17 1.84 -15.49
C MET A 1 -8.96 2.16 -14.01
N PRO A 2 -9.64 3.17 -13.47
CA PRO A 2 -9.52 3.44 -12.04
C PRO A 2 -10.01 2.23 -11.24
N GLY A 3 -9.63 2.19 -10.01
CA GLY A 3 -10.01 1.10 -9.12
C GLY A 3 -9.51 1.39 -7.71
N ILE A 4 -9.29 0.34 -6.95
CA ILE A 4 -8.85 0.46 -5.57
C ILE A 4 -7.35 0.25 -5.51
N VAL A 5 -6.65 1.16 -4.86
CA VAL A 5 -5.21 1.03 -4.57
C VAL A 5 -5.04 0.82 -3.08
N VAL A 6 -4.27 -0.19 -2.70
CA VAL A 6 -3.92 -0.43 -1.30
C VAL A 6 -2.41 -0.40 -1.14
N GLY A 7 -1.94 0.35 -0.15
CA GLY A 7 -0.53 0.40 0.19
C GLY A 7 -0.18 -0.69 1.20
N VAL A 8 0.88 -1.44 0.92
CA VAL A 8 1.32 -2.52 1.82
C VAL A 8 2.81 -2.36 2.11
N ASP A 9 3.20 -2.67 3.34
CA ASP A 9 4.59 -2.59 3.79
C ASP A 9 5.04 -3.83 4.56
N GLY A 10 4.24 -4.89 4.51
CA GLY A 10 4.52 -6.12 5.23
C GLY A 10 4.08 -6.13 6.69
N SER A 11 3.61 -5.01 7.21
CA SER A 11 3.11 -4.96 8.59
C SER A 11 1.74 -5.60 8.73
N THR A 12 1.35 -5.94 9.95
CA THR A 12 0.03 -6.49 10.26
C THR A 12 -1.07 -5.51 9.85
N GLY A 13 -0.86 -4.23 10.09
CA GLY A 13 -1.84 -3.20 9.72
C GLY A 13 -2.05 -3.13 8.22
N SER A 14 -0.98 -3.22 7.42
CA SER A 14 -1.12 -3.21 5.98
C SER A 14 -1.74 -4.50 5.46
N HIS A 15 -1.53 -5.62 6.14
CA HIS A 15 -2.17 -6.87 5.77
C HIS A 15 -3.69 -6.78 5.98
N ASP A 16 -4.12 -6.19 7.09
CA ASP A 16 -5.55 -5.96 7.35
C ASP A 16 -6.14 -5.03 6.28
N ALA A 17 -5.38 -4.00 5.87
CA ALA A 17 -5.80 -3.11 4.80
C ALA A 17 -5.95 -3.85 3.47
N LEU A 18 -5.01 -4.74 3.16
CA LEU A 18 -5.07 -5.55 1.94
C LEU A 18 -6.30 -6.44 1.92
N LYS A 19 -6.62 -7.09 3.05
CA LYS A 19 -7.82 -7.92 3.15
C LYS A 19 -9.09 -7.11 2.91
N TRP A 20 -9.17 -5.93 3.53
CA TRP A 20 -10.33 -5.05 3.36
C TRP A 20 -10.47 -4.62 1.90
N ALA A 21 -9.36 -4.16 1.30
CA ALA A 21 -9.37 -3.68 -0.07
C ALA A 21 -9.75 -4.77 -1.07
N ALA A 22 -9.25 -5.99 -0.86
CA ALA A 22 -9.56 -7.11 -1.73
C ALA A 22 -11.05 -7.45 -1.68
N LYS A 23 -11.63 -7.47 -0.47
CA LYS A 23 -13.06 -7.70 -0.32
C LYS A 23 -13.88 -6.61 -1.00
N GLN A 24 -13.47 -5.36 -0.82
CA GLN A 24 -14.19 -4.24 -1.42
C GLN A 24 -14.10 -4.29 -2.94
N ALA A 25 -12.94 -4.60 -3.48
CA ALA A 25 -12.76 -4.73 -4.92
C ALA A 25 -13.61 -5.87 -5.48
N ALA A 26 -13.68 -6.98 -4.75
CA ALA A 26 -14.52 -8.11 -5.15
C ALA A 26 -16.00 -7.73 -5.15
N LEU A 27 -16.47 -7.04 -4.11
CA LEU A 27 -17.86 -6.61 -4.03
C LEU A 27 -18.25 -5.67 -5.17
N GLN A 28 -17.35 -4.77 -5.54
CA GLN A 28 -17.58 -3.79 -6.60
C GLN A 28 -17.20 -4.31 -7.98
N HIS A 29 -16.60 -5.47 -8.05
CA HIS A 29 -15.99 -6.00 -9.26
C HIS A 29 -15.02 -5.00 -9.88
N ALA A 30 -14.18 -4.41 -9.03
CA ALA A 30 -13.24 -3.35 -9.41
C ALA A 30 -11.83 -3.91 -9.54
N ALA A 31 -10.97 -3.18 -10.24
CA ALA A 31 -9.53 -3.50 -10.28
C ALA A 31 -8.91 -3.22 -8.92
N LEU A 32 -8.01 -4.08 -8.49
CA LEU A 32 -7.24 -3.92 -7.27
C LEU A 32 -5.77 -3.77 -7.63
N THR A 33 -5.15 -2.70 -7.17
CA THR A 33 -3.71 -2.50 -7.27
C THR A 33 -3.10 -2.56 -5.88
N VAL A 34 -2.17 -3.49 -5.69
CA VAL A 34 -1.43 -3.64 -4.45
C VAL A 34 -0.09 -2.94 -4.64
N LEU A 35 0.13 -1.84 -3.94
CA LEU A 35 1.31 -1.01 -4.09
C LEU A 35 2.23 -1.19 -2.89
N THR A 36 3.48 -1.60 -3.15
CA THR A 36 4.51 -1.63 -2.13
C THR A 36 5.62 -0.67 -2.55
N VAL A 37 6.09 0.14 -1.61
CA VAL A 37 7.11 1.15 -1.86
C VAL A 37 8.36 0.79 -1.08
N HIS A 38 9.47 0.60 -1.79
CA HIS A 38 10.76 0.47 -1.15
C HIS A 38 11.28 1.88 -0.88
N PRO A 39 11.42 2.28 0.40
CA PRO A 39 11.77 3.67 0.71
C PRO A 39 13.20 4.01 0.26
N VAL A 40 13.35 5.21 -0.28
CA VAL A 40 14.66 5.78 -0.54
C VAL A 40 14.99 6.80 0.54
N VAL A 41 16.28 7.01 0.77
CA VAL A 41 16.78 7.93 1.79
C VAL A 41 17.35 9.17 1.09
N ALA A 42 16.97 10.35 1.57
CA ALA A 42 17.56 11.58 1.06
C ALA A 42 19.02 11.67 1.50
N SER A 43 19.89 12.12 0.59
CA SER A 43 21.31 12.35 0.92
C SER A 43 21.44 13.42 2.00
N ALA A 44 22.23 13.16 3.02
CA ALA A 44 22.51 14.12 4.08
C ALA A 44 23.24 15.38 3.57
N TRP A 45 23.93 15.26 2.45
CA TRP A 45 24.73 16.36 1.89
C TRP A 45 23.98 17.18 0.87
N THR A 46 23.18 16.55 0.02
CA THR A 46 22.54 17.22 -1.10
C THR A 46 21.02 17.29 -0.96
N GLY A 47 20.45 16.51 -0.04
CA GLY A 47 18.99 16.39 0.07
C GLY A 47 18.33 15.60 -1.05
N ASN A 48 19.12 15.11 -2.01
CA ASN A 48 18.57 14.34 -3.12
C ASN A 48 18.33 12.89 -2.73
N PRO A 49 17.33 12.25 -3.33
CA PRO A 49 17.11 10.83 -3.09
C PRO A 49 18.32 10.01 -3.52
N VAL A 50 18.66 9.00 -2.74
CA VAL A 50 19.76 8.09 -3.05
C VAL A 50 19.17 6.70 -3.23
N ILE A 51 19.38 6.13 -4.41
CA ILE A 51 19.00 4.75 -4.71
C ILE A 51 20.27 3.95 -4.79
N MET A 52 20.47 3.07 -3.83
CA MET A 52 21.65 2.21 -3.81
C MET A 52 21.51 1.10 -4.84
N GLY A 53 22.61 0.68 -5.42
CA GLY A 53 22.60 -0.38 -6.42
C GLY A 53 22.04 -1.70 -5.91
N GLN A 54 22.19 -1.97 -4.61
CA GLN A 54 21.69 -3.16 -3.97
C GLN A 54 20.20 -3.08 -3.59
N ASP A 55 19.55 -1.95 -3.83
CA ASP A 55 18.11 -1.80 -3.51
C ASP A 55 17.21 -2.63 -4.44
N ARG A 56 17.70 -2.97 -5.63
CA ARG A 56 16.91 -3.77 -6.58
C ARG A 56 16.54 -5.15 -6.04
N PRO A 57 17.46 -5.91 -5.41
CA PRO A 57 17.07 -7.18 -4.78
C PRO A 57 16.04 -7.00 -3.68
N GLU A 58 16.13 -5.93 -2.91
CA GLU A 58 15.17 -5.66 -1.84
C GLU A 58 13.80 -5.27 -2.39
N GLU A 59 13.78 -4.48 -3.46
CA GLU A 59 12.53 -4.15 -4.15
C GLU A 59 11.88 -5.41 -4.72
N GLU A 60 12.64 -6.30 -5.33
CA GLU A 60 12.13 -7.56 -5.85
C GLU A 60 11.61 -8.46 -4.72
N HIS A 61 12.30 -8.46 -3.57
CA HIS A 61 11.84 -9.18 -2.40
C HIS A 61 10.50 -8.66 -1.91
N ALA A 62 10.36 -7.33 -1.87
CA ALA A 62 9.09 -6.70 -1.47
C ALA A 62 7.98 -7.03 -2.46
N ARG A 63 8.29 -7.06 -3.75
CA ARG A 63 7.33 -7.45 -4.78
C ARG A 63 6.85 -8.88 -4.55
N GLN A 64 7.76 -9.81 -4.33
CA GLN A 64 7.42 -11.21 -4.11
C GLN A 64 6.55 -11.38 -2.86
N ALA A 65 6.92 -10.70 -1.78
CA ALA A 65 6.14 -10.75 -0.55
C ALA A 65 4.72 -10.21 -0.77
N ALA A 66 4.59 -9.13 -1.52
CA ALA A 66 3.28 -8.55 -1.83
C ALA A 66 2.47 -9.48 -2.74
N GLU A 67 3.11 -10.13 -3.70
CA GLU A 67 2.44 -11.09 -4.57
C GLU A 67 1.92 -12.30 -3.79
N GLU A 68 2.74 -12.83 -2.87
CA GLU A 68 2.33 -13.95 -2.03
C GLU A 68 1.18 -13.58 -1.11
N ALA A 69 1.27 -12.41 -0.46
CA ALA A 69 0.20 -11.94 0.41
C ALA A 69 -1.10 -11.72 -0.37
N SER A 70 -0.99 -11.13 -1.55
CA SER A 70 -2.16 -10.88 -2.41
C SER A 70 -2.80 -12.19 -2.86
N ALA A 71 -1.99 -13.16 -3.31
CA ALA A 71 -2.49 -14.44 -3.76
C ALA A 71 -3.24 -15.16 -2.64
N LYS A 72 -2.70 -15.12 -1.43
CA LYS A 72 -3.34 -15.74 -0.28
C LYS A 72 -4.69 -15.09 0.04
N VAL A 73 -4.72 -13.75 0.08
CA VAL A 73 -5.95 -13.01 0.36
C VAL A 73 -7.00 -13.28 -0.71
N ILE A 74 -6.60 -13.25 -1.98
CA ILE A 74 -7.51 -13.49 -3.10
C ILE A 74 -8.08 -14.91 -3.05
N SER A 75 -7.24 -15.90 -2.70
CA SER A 75 -7.70 -17.28 -2.60
C SER A 75 -8.77 -17.48 -1.53
N GLU A 76 -8.78 -16.63 -0.51
CA GLU A 76 -9.73 -16.69 0.58
C GLU A 76 -11.07 -16.03 0.26
N LEU A 77 -11.19 -15.32 -0.87
CA LEU A 77 -12.41 -14.62 -1.24
C LEU A 77 -13.50 -15.54 -1.81
N GLY A 78 -13.13 -16.72 -2.29
CA GLY A 78 -14.09 -17.64 -2.88
C GLY A 78 -14.49 -17.23 -4.28
N ASP A 79 -15.78 -17.29 -4.60
CA ASP A 79 -16.28 -17.06 -5.95
C ASP A 79 -16.31 -15.58 -6.35
N GLN A 80 -16.42 -14.69 -5.38
CA GLN A 80 -16.49 -13.26 -5.67
C GLN A 80 -15.08 -12.69 -5.71
N GLN A 81 -14.67 -12.21 -6.89
CA GLN A 81 -13.31 -11.79 -7.14
C GLN A 81 -13.26 -10.36 -7.67
N PRO A 82 -12.15 -9.63 -7.43
CA PRO A 82 -11.92 -8.36 -8.11
C PRO A 82 -11.87 -8.56 -9.63
N ALA A 83 -12.12 -7.49 -10.39
CA ALA A 83 -12.02 -7.54 -11.84
C ALA A 83 -10.59 -7.87 -12.29
N SER A 84 -9.61 -7.38 -11.56
CA SER A 84 -8.19 -7.69 -11.81
C SER A 84 -7.39 -7.41 -10.54
N VAL A 85 -6.21 -8.01 -10.43
CA VAL A 85 -5.28 -7.78 -9.32
C VAL A 85 -3.91 -7.53 -9.93
N THR A 86 -3.32 -6.39 -9.60
CA THR A 86 -1.98 -6.01 -10.05
C THR A 86 -1.14 -5.68 -8.83
N VAL A 87 0.08 -6.20 -8.79
CA VAL A 87 1.05 -5.84 -7.75
C VAL A 87 2.10 -4.93 -8.38
N ARG A 88 2.30 -3.76 -7.78
CA ARG A 88 3.32 -2.81 -8.20
C ARG A 88 4.32 -2.61 -7.07
N ALA A 89 5.59 -2.81 -7.37
CA ALA A 89 6.67 -2.53 -6.44
C ALA A 89 7.50 -1.39 -7.03
N VAL A 90 7.62 -0.31 -6.29
CA VAL A 90 8.36 0.88 -6.72
C VAL A 90 9.31 1.32 -5.62
N SER A 91 10.35 2.05 -6.00
CA SER A 91 11.24 2.69 -5.05
C SER A 91 10.95 4.17 -5.03
N GLY A 92 10.91 4.78 -3.86
CA GLY A 92 10.63 6.20 -3.76
C GLY A 92 10.28 6.61 -2.34
N PHE A 93 9.69 7.79 -2.23
CA PHE A 93 9.17 8.27 -0.95
C PHE A 93 7.75 7.72 -0.78
N VAL A 94 7.53 7.00 0.31
CA VAL A 94 6.29 6.24 0.52
C VAL A 94 5.05 7.12 0.36
N VAL A 95 5.03 8.27 1.05
CA VAL A 95 3.87 9.17 1.01
C VAL A 95 3.62 9.69 -0.41
N ARG A 96 4.69 10.11 -1.10
CA ARG A 96 4.58 10.62 -2.46
C ARG A 96 4.02 9.57 -3.41
N GLU A 97 4.52 8.34 -3.33
CA GLU A 97 4.07 7.27 -4.22
C GLU A 97 2.60 6.94 -3.98
N LEU A 98 2.16 6.94 -2.73
CA LEU A 98 0.76 6.72 -2.40
C LEU A 98 -0.14 7.85 -2.94
N ILE A 99 0.28 9.10 -2.75
CA ILE A 99 -0.48 10.26 -3.22
C ILE A 99 -0.56 10.23 -4.75
N ASP A 100 0.55 9.94 -5.43
CA ASP A 100 0.56 9.85 -6.89
C ASP A 100 -0.36 8.73 -7.39
N ALA A 101 -0.34 7.58 -6.71
CA ALA A 101 -1.23 6.48 -7.08
C ALA A 101 -2.70 6.84 -6.91
N SER A 102 -3.02 7.69 -5.93
CA SER A 102 -4.40 8.10 -5.68
C SER A 102 -4.99 8.95 -6.80
N LYS A 103 -4.15 9.58 -7.63
CA LYS A 103 -4.64 10.43 -8.73
C LYS A 103 -5.51 9.67 -9.71
N ASP A 104 -5.18 8.40 -9.93
CA ASP A 104 -5.89 7.57 -10.91
C ASP A 104 -6.74 6.49 -10.23
N ALA A 105 -6.97 6.62 -8.92
CA ALA A 105 -7.72 5.63 -8.16
C ALA A 105 -9.10 6.16 -7.80
N ASP A 106 -10.05 5.25 -7.68
CA ASP A 106 -11.36 5.58 -7.10
C ASP A 106 -11.27 5.61 -5.57
N LEU A 107 -10.31 4.88 -5.00
CA LEU A 107 -10.17 4.73 -3.56
C LEU A 107 -8.73 4.34 -3.23
N LEU A 108 -8.16 5.00 -2.24
CA LEU A 108 -6.87 4.62 -1.66
C LEU A 108 -7.11 4.00 -0.28
N VAL A 109 -6.55 2.82 -0.05
CA VAL A 109 -6.70 2.11 1.22
C VAL A 109 -5.34 2.01 1.89
N VAL A 110 -5.28 2.37 3.16
CA VAL A 110 -4.05 2.28 3.96
C VAL A 110 -4.39 1.75 5.35
N GLY A 111 -3.40 1.13 6.00
CA GLY A 111 -3.55 0.77 7.41
C GLY A 111 -3.43 2.00 8.29
N SER A 112 -3.93 1.90 9.51
CA SER A 112 -3.88 3.02 10.45
C SER A 112 -2.46 3.32 10.92
N ARG A 113 -1.55 2.32 10.88
CA ARG A 113 -0.15 2.44 11.27
C ARG A 113 0.70 1.53 10.42
N GLY A 114 1.94 1.97 10.17
CA GLY A 114 2.93 1.12 9.50
C GLY A 114 3.69 0.27 10.51
N GLY A 115 4.84 -0.24 10.10
CA GLY A 115 5.65 -1.15 10.88
C GLY A 115 6.27 -0.55 12.14
N GLY A 116 6.24 0.77 12.33
CA GLY A 116 6.86 1.45 13.45
C GLY A 116 6.09 1.46 14.76
N GLY A 117 4.82 1.21 14.73
CA GLY A 117 3.97 0.94 15.87
C GLY A 117 4.13 1.73 17.17
N PHE A 118 3.79 3.01 17.18
CA PHE A 118 3.71 3.75 18.43
C PHE A 118 2.33 3.64 19.04
N ALA A 119 1.89 4.64 19.80
CA ALA A 119 0.66 4.59 20.55
C ALA A 119 -0.52 4.00 19.76
N ALA A 120 -1.30 3.16 20.42
CA ALA A 120 -2.40 2.44 19.79
C ALA A 120 -3.49 3.32 19.21
N LEU A 121 -3.60 4.56 19.67
CA LEU A 121 -4.66 5.48 19.25
C LEU A 121 -4.22 6.46 18.17
N ALA A 122 -2.93 6.56 17.87
CA ALA A 122 -2.42 7.50 16.88
C ALA A 122 -2.37 6.89 15.50
N LEU A 123 -2.69 7.67 14.49
CA LEU A 123 -2.45 7.27 13.10
C LEU A 123 -0.95 7.38 12.81
N GLY A 124 -0.44 6.49 11.96
CA GLY A 124 0.94 6.56 11.51
C GLY A 124 1.19 7.82 10.67
N SER A 125 2.45 8.22 10.58
CA SER A 125 2.82 9.42 9.83
C SER A 125 2.47 9.31 8.34
N VAL A 126 2.69 8.15 7.74
CA VAL A 126 2.34 7.92 6.34
C VAL A 126 0.83 8.03 6.13
N THR A 127 0.05 7.39 7.01
CA THR A 127 -1.40 7.42 6.95
C THR A 127 -1.93 8.85 7.08
N THR A 128 -1.40 9.61 8.04
CA THR A 128 -1.80 11.00 8.28
C THR A 128 -1.55 11.85 7.03
N GLN A 129 -0.39 11.72 6.41
CA GLN A 129 -0.06 12.47 5.21
C GLN A 129 -0.91 12.04 4.01
N ALA A 130 -1.17 10.75 3.87
CA ALA A 130 -2.01 10.26 2.78
C ALA A 130 -3.43 10.81 2.90
N VAL A 131 -4.00 10.79 4.10
CA VAL A 131 -5.34 11.35 4.34
C VAL A 131 -5.38 12.84 4.00
N ALA A 132 -4.32 13.58 4.37
CA ALA A 132 -4.29 15.04 4.17
C ALA A 132 -4.15 15.42 2.69
N HIS A 133 -3.47 14.61 1.88
CA HIS A 133 -3.03 15.04 0.55
C HIS A 133 -3.47 14.16 -0.61
N ALA A 134 -4.12 13.04 -0.37
CA ALA A 134 -4.57 12.16 -1.46
C ALA A 134 -5.57 12.86 -2.37
N HIS A 135 -5.60 12.42 -3.62
CA HIS A 135 -6.50 12.95 -4.65
C HIS A 135 -7.77 12.12 -4.80
N SER A 136 -7.90 11.05 -4.04
CA SER A 136 -9.09 10.20 -4.00
C SER A 136 -9.61 10.11 -2.58
N PRO A 137 -10.81 9.55 -2.37
CA PRO A 137 -11.21 9.13 -1.03
C PRO A 137 -10.18 8.16 -0.45
N VAL A 138 -10.01 8.19 0.85
CA VAL A 138 -9.06 7.33 1.57
C VAL A 138 -9.81 6.56 2.63
N VAL A 139 -9.61 5.25 2.65
CA VAL A 139 -10.09 4.40 3.73
C VAL A 139 -8.89 4.03 4.59
N VAL A 140 -9.01 4.28 5.86
CA VAL A 140 -8.01 3.89 6.85
C VAL A 140 -8.53 2.66 7.57
N VAL A 141 -7.84 1.54 7.41
CA VAL A 141 -8.24 0.28 8.05
C VAL A 141 -7.52 0.19 9.38
N ARG A 142 -8.26 0.17 10.45
CA ARG A 142 -7.67 0.08 11.78
C ARG A 142 -7.32 -1.36 12.11
N SER A 143 -6.15 -1.53 12.67
CA SER A 143 -5.75 -2.84 13.18
C SER A 143 -6.49 -3.11 14.47
N THR A 144 -6.96 -4.33 14.64
CA THR A 144 -7.65 -4.75 15.87
C THR A 144 -6.69 -5.25 16.95
N ARG A 145 -5.39 -5.16 16.69
CA ARG A 145 -4.37 -5.69 17.62
C ARG A 145 -3.43 -4.63 18.12
#